data_ddc00e5f4960364062f5c9fa5d96a43d
#
_entry.id   ddc00e5f4960364062f5c9fa5d96a43d
#
_cell.length_a   1.000
_cell.length_b   1.000
_cell.length_c   1.000
_cell.angle_alpha   90.00
_cell.angle_beta   90.00
_cell.angle_gamma   90.00
#
_symmetry.space_group_name_H-M   'P 1'
#
loop_
_entity.id
_entity.type
_entity.pdbx_description
1 polymer ?
#
loop_
_entity_poly.entity_id
_entity_poly.type
_entity_poly.pdbx_seq_one_letter_code
_entity_poly.pdbx_strand_id
1 'polypeptide(L)'
;MAKNRILIVDDEADLVETLKFRLETAGYEVNTALDGQEGLKKARSENPDLVILDLMLPKLDGYRVCRMLKFDEKYKGIPIILFSARVQESDIKMGEEQGADAYVTKPFDPKALLAKIDELLIKYNKKS
;
A
#
# COMPACT_ATOMS: atom_id res chain seq x y z
N MET A 1 -14.18 -5.85 17.97
CA MET A 1 -13.69 -6.33 16.68
C MET A 1 -12.28 -5.80 16.40
N ALA A 2 -11.44 -6.63 15.82
CA ALA A 2 -10.09 -6.21 15.49
C ALA A 2 -10.13 -5.18 14.36
N LYS A 3 -9.25 -4.17 14.44
CA LYS A 3 -9.10 -3.17 13.38
C LYS A 3 -8.36 -3.79 12.20
N ASN A 4 -8.70 -3.36 10.99
CA ASN A 4 -7.89 -3.71 9.83
C ASN A 4 -6.53 -3.03 9.95
N ARG A 5 -5.50 -3.73 9.48
CA ARG A 5 -4.11 -3.30 9.61
C ARG A 5 -3.58 -2.87 8.26
N ILE A 6 -3.03 -1.66 8.20
CA ILE A 6 -2.49 -1.10 6.97
C ILE A 6 -0.99 -0.84 7.17
N LEU A 7 -0.19 -1.26 6.21
CA LEU A 7 1.23 -0.96 6.17
C LEU A 7 1.47 0.13 5.13
N ILE A 8 2.12 1.22 5.53
CA ILE A 8 2.52 2.30 4.63
C ILE A 8 4.01 2.19 4.40
N VAL A 9 4.42 2.08 3.14
CA VAL A 9 5.83 2.00 2.74
C VAL A 9 6.18 3.23 1.91
N ASP A 10 6.87 4.20 2.50
CA ASP A 10 7.21 5.47 1.85
C ASP A 10 8.36 6.10 2.64
N ASP A 11 9.31 6.71 1.96
CA ASP A 11 10.48 7.32 2.59
C ASP A 11 10.30 8.81 2.94
N GLU A 12 9.16 9.39 2.61
CA GLU A 12 8.82 10.77 2.97
C GLU A 12 8.17 10.81 4.36
N ALA A 13 8.96 11.06 5.39
CA ALA A 13 8.52 10.97 6.78
C ALA A 13 7.27 11.81 7.09
N ASP A 14 7.23 13.04 6.59
CA ASP A 14 6.09 13.96 6.85
C ASP A 14 4.80 13.44 6.22
N LEU A 15 4.89 12.92 5.00
CA LEU A 15 3.75 12.35 4.31
C LEU A 15 3.24 11.10 5.05
N VAL A 16 4.17 10.26 5.47
CA VAL A 16 3.84 9.04 6.21
C VAL A 16 3.11 9.38 7.51
N GLU A 17 3.59 10.35 8.26
CA GLU A 17 2.94 10.76 9.51
C GLU A 17 1.53 11.31 9.27
N THR A 18 1.38 12.16 8.27
CA THR A 18 0.07 12.73 7.93
C THR A 18 -0.91 11.64 7.53
N LEU A 19 -0.46 10.73 6.67
CA LEU A 19 -1.30 9.64 6.20
C LEU A 19 -1.65 8.68 7.33
N LYS A 20 -0.68 8.34 8.16
CA LYS A 20 -0.90 7.48 9.34
C LYS A 20 -1.98 8.07 10.24
N PHE A 21 -1.88 9.37 10.55
CA PHE A 21 -2.87 10.04 11.39
C PHE A 21 -4.28 9.93 10.79
N ARG A 22 -4.41 10.18 9.48
CA ARG A 22 -5.71 10.11 8.81
C ARG A 22 -6.30 8.69 8.84
N LEU A 23 -5.47 7.69 8.62
CA LEU A 23 -5.94 6.31 8.61
C LEU A 23 -6.29 5.84 10.02
N GLU A 24 -5.52 6.21 11.01
CA GLU A 24 -5.84 5.87 12.40
C GLU A 24 -7.13 6.55 12.84
N THR A 25 -7.34 7.79 12.43
CA THR A 25 -8.60 8.51 12.71
C THR A 25 -9.79 7.80 12.06
N ALA A 26 -9.57 7.18 10.91
CA ALA A 26 -10.62 6.43 10.21
C ALA A 26 -10.86 5.02 10.80
N GLY A 27 -10.10 4.63 11.83
CA GLY A 27 -10.32 3.38 12.53
C GLY A 27 -9.38 2.25 12.16
N TYR A 28 -8.32 2.53 11.40
CA TYR A 28 -7.33 1.51 11.03
C TYR A 28 -6.15 1.48 12.00
N GLU A 29 -5.53 0.33 12.11
CA GLU A 29 -4.25 0.18 12.79
C GLU A 29 -3.16 0.32 11.72
N VAL A 30 -2.17 1.17 11.95
CA VAL A 30 -1.17 1.52 10.92
C VAL A 30 0.24 1.22 11.39
N ASN A 31 1.02 0.56 10.53
CA ASN A 31 2.45 0.45 10.70
C ASN A 31 3.12 1.05 9.47
N THR A 32 4.40 1.37 9.58
CA THR A 32 5.13 2.09 8.54
C THR A 32 6.48 1.47 8.27
N ALA A 33 6.99 1.67 7.04
CA ALA A 33 8.34 1.30 6.65
C ALA A 33 8.90 2.40 5.75
N LEU A 34 10.19 2.63 5.82
CA LEU A 34 10.84 3.76 5.13
C LEU A 34 11.60 3.35 3.87
N ASP A 35 11.69 2.07 3.57
CA ASP A 35 12.32 1.59 2.33
C ASP A 35 11.67 0.28 1.89
N GLY A 36 12.00 -0.16 0.69
CA GLY A 36 11.37 -1.34 0.10
C GLY A 36 11.72 -2.63 0.81
N GLN A 37 12.94 -2.77 1.33
CA GLN A 37 13.35 -3.97 2.04
C GLN A 37 12.60 -4.12 3.36
N GLU A 38 12.54 -3.03 4.13
CA GLU A 38 11.78 -3.02 5.37
C GLU A 38 10.29 -3.27 5.11
N GLY A 39 9.76 -2.65 4.05
CA GLY A 39 8.36 -2.84 3.66
C GLY A 39 8.04 -4.29 3.35
N LEU A 40 8.89 -4.94 2.55
CA LEU A 40 8.71 -6.33 2.20
C LEU A 40 8.81 -7.23 3.44
N LYS A 41 9.78 -6.98 4.29
CA LYS A 41 9.96 -7.73 5.54
C LYS A 41 8.71 -7.62 6.43
N LYS A 42 8.22 -6.41 6.64
CA LYS A 42 7.03 -6.19 7.47
C LYS A 42 5.77 -6.79 6.86
N ALA A 43 5.60 -6.69 5.55
CA ALA A 43 4.45 -7.30 4.89
C ALA A 43 4.43 -8.81 5.11
N ARG A 44 5.58 -9.45 5.08
CA ARG A 44 5.69 -10.89 5.29
C ARG A 44 5.53 -11.31 6.75
N SER A 45 6.06 -10.52 7.69
CA SER A 45 6.06 -10.89 9.11
C SER A 45 4.79 -10.46 9.83
N GLU A 46 4.18 -9.36 9.43
CA GLU A 46 3.02 -8.79 10.12
C GLU A 46 1.68 -9.10 9.47
N ASN A 47 1.72 -9.58 8.23
CA ASN A 47 0.53 -9.95 7.48
C ASN A 47 -0.55 -8.87 7.50
N PRO A 48 -0.25 -7.64 6.99
CA PRO A 48 -1.23 -6.57 6.98
C PRO A 48 -2.42 -6.90 6.08
N ASP A 49 -3.53 -6.22 6.31
CA ASP A 49 -4.72 -6.40 5.49
C ASP A 49 -4.62 -5.65 4.17
N LEU A 50 -3.77 -4.63 4.10
CA LEU A 50 -3.55 -3.83 2.90
C LEU A 50 -2.20 -3.12 3.00
N VAL A 51 -1.53 -2.93 1.85
CA VAL A 51 -0.26 -2.21 1.79
C VAL A 51 -0.41 -1.00 0.86
N ILE A 52 0.01 0.17 1.34
CA ILE A 52 0.16 1.37 0.52
C ILE A 52 1.66 1.53 0.27
N LEU A 53 2.06 1.54 -1.00
CA LEU A 53 3.44 1.32 -1.39
C LEU A 53 3.89 2.37 -2.39
N ASP A 54 4.85 3.22 -2.00
CA ASP A 54 5.46 4.18 -2.91
C ASP A 54 6.30 3.44 -3.95
N LEU A 55 6.32 3.97 -5.18
CA LEU A 55 7.14 3.41 -6.25
C LEU A 55 8.60 3.76 -6.11
N MET A 56 8.90 5.00 -5.72
CA MET A 56 10.26 5.55 -5.70
C MET A 56 10.90 5.34 -4.33
N LEU A 57 11.23 4.09 -4.02
CA LEU A 57 11.80 3.74 -2.72
C LEU A 57 13.29 3.43 -2.83
N PRO A 58 14.07 3.77 -1.79
CA PRO A 58 15.45 3.30 -1.73
C PRO A 58 15.51 1.79 -1.48
N LYS A 59 16.63 1.19 -1.82
CA LYS A 59 17.00 -0.21 -1.63
C LYS A 59 16.21 -1.20 -2.50
N LEU A 60 14.89 -1.10 -2.54
CA LEU A 60 14.06 -1.99 -3.35
C LEU A 60 12.83 -1.20 -3.79
N ASP A 61 12.69 -0.95 -5.09
CA ASP A 61 11.59 -0.11 -5.60
C ASP A 61 10.21 -0.77 -5.42
N GLY A 62 9.18 0.08 -5.49
CA GLY A 62 7.81 -0.36 -5.23
C GLY A 62 7.26 -1.38 -6.22
N TYR A 63 7.64 -1.30 -7.49
CA TYR A 63 7.20 -2.31 -8.47
C TYR A 63 7.69 -3.69 -8.09
N ARG A 64 8.95 -3.79 -7.66
CA ARG A 64 9.54 -5.08 -7.28
C ARG A 64 8.94 -5.63 -6.00
N VAL A 65 8.71 -4.77 -5.01
CA VAL A 65 8.04 -5.20 -3.77
C VAL A 65 6.65 -5.73 -4.09
N CYS A 66 5.90 -5.00 -4.91
CA CYS A 66 4.57 -5.42 -5.34
C CYS A 66 4.61 -6.79 -6.00
N ARG A 67 5.51 -6.98 -6.97
CA ARG A 67 5.65 -8.25 -7.67
C ARG A 67 6.00 -9.39 -6.72
N MET A 68 6.93 -9.15 -5.80
CA MET A 68 7.37 -10.18 -4.87
C MET A 68 6.24 -10.63 -3.94
N LEU A 69 5.31 -9.76 -3.63
CA LEU A 69 4.15 -10.12 -2.80
C LEU A 69 3.03 -10.72 -3.63
N LYS A 70 2.66 -10.09 -4.72
CA LYS A 70 1.49 -10.52 -5.50
C LYS A 70 1.70 -11.82 -6.27
N PHE A 71 2.94 -12.19 -6.56
CA PHE A 71 3.26 -13.42 -7.29
C PHE A 71 3.68 -14.55 -6.34
N ASP A 72 3.52 -14.34 -5.03
CA ASP A 72 3.79 -15.34 -4.00
C ASP A 72 2.46 -15.87 -3.47
N GLU A 73 2.26 -17.19 -3.55
CA GLU A 73 1.01 -17.81 -3.10
C GLU A 73 0.64 -17.46 -1.66
N LYS A 74 1.63 -17.24 -0.82
CA LYS A 74 1.40 -16.94 0.59
C LYS A 74 0.91 -15.51 0.82
N TYR A 75 1.31 -14.56 -0.04
CA TYR A 75 1.06 -13.13 0.17
C TYR A 75 0.16 -12.47 -0.88
N LYS A 76 -0.19 -13.18 -1.94
CA LYS A 76 -0.99 -12.60 -3.03
C LYS A 76 -2.37 -12.11 -2.59
N GLY A 77 -2.85 -12.57 -1.44
CA GLY A 77 -4.12 -12.12 -0.88
C GLY A 77 -4.07 -10.77 -0.19
N ILE A 78 -2.90 -10.11 -0.14
CA ILE A 78 -2.79 -8.78 0.43
C ILE A 78 -3.00 -7.76 -0.67
N PRO A 79 -4.07 -6.95 -0.63
CA PRO A 79 -4.27 -5.90 -1.64
C PRO A 79 -3.18 -4.84 -1.52
N ILE A 80 -2.70 -4.36 -2.67
CA ILE A 80 -1.61 -3.37 -2.75
C ILE A 80 -2.05 -2.17 -3.56
N ILE A 81 -1.93 -0.98 -2.96
CA ILE A 81 -2.11 0.29 -3.64
C ILE A 81 -0.72 0.87 -3.90
N LEU A 82 -0.38 1.08 -5.17
CA LEU A 82 0.83 1.81 -5.51
C LEU A 82 0.56 3.30 -5.43
N PHE A 83 1.51 4.05 -4.88
CA PHE A 83 1.35 5.46 -4.54
C PHE A 83 2.53 6.24 -5.11
N SER A 84 2.30 7.16 -6.07
CA SER A 84 3.40 7.83 -6.74
C SER A 84 2.99 9.16 -7.37
N ALA A 85 3.97 10.06 -7.53
CA ALA A 85 3.79 11.29 -8.30
C ALA A 85 3.83 11.02 -9.81
N ARG A 86 4.21 9.81 -10.24
CA ARG A 86 4.25 9.44 -11.65
C ARG A 86 2.83 9.16 -12.15
N VAL A 87 2.43 9.88 -13.21
CA VAL A 87 1.04 9.86 -13.67
C VAL A 87 0.88 9.40 -15.12
N GLN A 88 1.96 8.97 -15.77
CA GLN A 88 1.89 8.52 -17.14
C GLN A 88 1.17 7.17 -17.23
N GLU A 89 0.45 6.98 -18.33
CA GLU A 89 -0.28 5.73 -18.57
C GLU A 89 0.64 4.51 -18.51
N SER A 90 1.88 4.65 -19.02
CA SER A 90 2.87 3.57 -18.97
C SER A 90 3.25 3.17 -17.54
N ASP A 91 3.30 4.14 -16.61
CA ASP A 91 3.59 3.85 -15.20
C ASP A 91 2.46 3.07 -14.55
N ILE A 92 1.23 3.47 -14.83
CA ILE A 92 0.04 2.82 -14.29
C ILE A 92 -0.06 1.39 -14.82
N LYS A 93 0.17 1.23 -16.13
CA LYS A 93 0.14 -0.08 -16.77
C LYS A 93 1.22 -1.01 -16.19
N MET A 94 2.42 -0.48 -15.97
CA MET A 94 3.49 -1.24 -15.33
C MET A 94 3.06 -1.73 -13.94
N GLY A 95 2.39 -0.88 -13.15
CA GLY A 95 1.87 -1.27 -11.84
C GLY A 95 0.89 -2.43 -11.94
N GLU A 96 -0.03 -2.36 -12.90
CA GLU A 96 -0.98 -3.44 -13.12
C GLU A 96 -0.29 -4.74 -13.50
N GLU A 97 0.75 -4.67 -14.33
CA GLU A 97 1.54 -5.84 -14.73
C GLU A 97 2.26 -6.48 -13.55
N GLN A 98 2.61 -5.70 -12.53
CA GLN A 98 3.21 -6.24 -11.30
C GLN A 98 2.17 -6.75 -10.31
N GLY A 99 0.89 -6.70 -10.67
CA GLY A 99 -0.18 -7.23 -9.86
C GLY A 99 -0.81 -6.25 -8.88
N ALA A 100 -0.50 -4.95 -8.98
CA ALA A 100 -1.08 -3.95 -8.09
C ALA A 100 -2.61 -3.90 -8.25
N ASP A 101 -3.30 -3.69 -7.15
CA ASP A 101 -4.76 -3.62 -7.13
C ASP A 101 -5.28 -2.22 -7.45
N ALA A 102 -4.48 -1.20 -7.19
CA ALA A 102 -4.83 0.18 -7.50
C ALA A 102 -3.57 1.03 -7.60
N TYR A 103 -3.70 2.17 -8.27
CA TYR A 103 -2.63 3.14 -8.43
C TYR A 103 -3.20 4.51 -8.05
N VAL A 104 -2.62 5.14 -7.04
CA VAL A 104 -3.07 6.45 -6.55
C VAL A 104 -1.95 7.46 -6.75
N THR A 105 -2.27 8.60 -7.34
CA THR A 105 -1.28 9.63 -7.65
C THR A 105 -1.09 10.60 -6.48
N LYS A 106 0.13 11.11 -6.32
CA LYS A 106 0.46 12.17 -5.37
C LYS A 106 0.36 13.53 -6.06
N PRO A 107 -0.18 14.55 -5.43
CA PRO A 107 -0.85 14.53 -4.13
C PRO A 107 -2.18 13.81 -4.21
N PHE A 108 -2.57 13.15 -3.12
CA PHE A 108 -3.79 12.36 -3.09
C PHE A 108 -4.96 13.15 -2.48
N ASP A 109 -6.18 12.74 -2.86
CA ASP A 109 -7.39 13.21 -2.20
C ASP A 109 -7.68 12.22 -1.05
N PRO A 110 -7.69 12.70 0.21
CA PRO A 110 -7.91 11.81 1.34
C PRO A 110 -9.19 10.99 1.27
N LYS A 111 -10.28 11.58 0.81
CA LYS A 111 -11.56 10.87 0.69
C LYS A 111 -11.50 9.78 -0.37
N ALA A 112 -10.88 10.08 -1.50
CA ALA A 112 -10.74 9.10 -2.58
C ALA A 112 -9.85 7.93 -2.15
N LEU A 113 -8.77 8.22 -1.42
CA LEU A 113 -7.88 7.18 -0.92
C LEU A 113 -8.60 6.28 0.08
N LEU A 114 -9.32 6.86 1.04
CA LEU A 114 -10.08 6.07 2.02
C LEU A 114 -11.14 5.21 1.34
N ALA A 115 -11.82 5.73 0.33
CA ALA A 115 -12.81 4.99 -0.42
C ALA A 115 -12.17 3.79 -1.14
N LYS A 116 -10.99 3.99 -1.73
CA LYS A 116 -10.28 2.91 -2.42
C LYS A 116 -9.80 1.83 -1.44
N ILE A 117 -9.31 2.23 -0.28
CA ILE A 117 -8.92 1.29 0.78
C ILE A 117 -10.12 0.43 1.19
N ASP A 118 -11.24 1.07 1.45
CA ASP A 118 -12.46 0.38 1.87
C ASP A 118 -12.94 -0.60 0.79
N GLU A 119 -12.94 -0.17 -0.46
CA GLU A 119 -13.31 -1.00 -1.61
C GLU A 119 -12.45 -2.26 -1.68
N LEU A 120 -11.13 -2.12 -1.56
CA LEU A 120 -10.22 -3.25 -1.65
C LEU A 120 -10.33 -4.19 -0.46
N LEU A 121 -10.52 -3.66 0.74
CA LEU A 121 -10.71 -4.49 1.93
C LEU A 121 -11.97 -5.34 1.79
N ILE A 122 -13.03 -4.78 1.26
CA ILE A 122 -14.26 -5.52 1.00
C ILE A 122 -14.04 -6.58 -0.08
N LYS A 123 -13.41 -6.19 -1.19
CA LYS A 123 -13.14 -7.09 -2.32
C LYS A 123 -12.34 -8.32 -1.88
N TYR A 124 -11.37 -8.12 -0.99
CA TYR A 124 -10.52 -9.21 -0.50
C TYR A 124 -11.08 -9.88 0.74
N ASN A 125 -12.31 -9.54 1.13
CA ASN A 125 -13.00 -10.12 2.28
C ASN A 125 -12.24 -9.91 3.60
N LYS A 126 -11.59 -8.75 3.73
CA LYS A 126 -10.84 -8.38 4.93
C LYS A 126 -11.66 -7.57 5.91
N LYS A 127 -12.66 -6.84 5.39
CA LYS A 127 -13.48 -5.97 6.21
C LYS A 127 -14.70 -6.72 6.72
N SER A 128 -14.89 -6.63 8.02
CA SER A 128 -16.03 -7.28 8.69
C SER A 128 -17.18 -6.30 8.92
#